data_4e21ad57511901e6bae67b6eb7189ae6
#
_entry.id   4e21ad57511901e6bae67b6eb7189ae6
#
_cell.length_a   1.000
_cell.length_b   1.000
_cell.length_c   1.000
_cell.angle_alpha   90.00
_cell.angle_beta   90.00
_cell.angle_gamma   90.00
#
_symmetry.space_group_name_H-M   'P 1'
#
loop_
_entity.id
_entity.type
_entity.pdbx_description
1 polymer ?
#
loop_
_entity_poly.entity_id
_entity_poly.type
_entity_poly.pdbx_seq_one_letter_code
_entity_poly.pdbx_strand_id
1 'polypeptide(L)'
;QVIGMGMATGSFSHAAWTVLERAELIIGAAQHLAVFPELTAKRHPYPSPMTGLWELLRVNANRRIVLLASGDPLFYGISQTLLRHLPPEHLVFHPNVSSIQTAFARLGRPWNHAHMVSLHGQPLASLRAVLQGNRLYALLTDRDSSPPAIARILVETGFAESDLWVAEDLGAPTERFRSFRAVELATVDVEFSVLNVIILETRGAGGVLPEYHGIPDDKFSTGAEPGKGLLSKREVRLTILSLLAPRANEVGWDVGAGCGGVSVEWARWNPLGSVYAIECHPERLEYLGINRERFGVVSNLHIVPEHAPAALANLPNPHAVFIGGSSGSLCEMLDAVWE
;
A
#
# COMPACT_ATOMS: atom_id res chain seq x y z
N GLN A 1 -0.67 14.45 22.52
CA GLN A 1 -0.66 15.34 21.34
C GLN A 1 0.21 14.74 20.23
N VAL A 2 -0.17 14.84 18.98
CA VAL A 2 0.63 14.38 17.82
C VAL A 2 0.83 15.58 16.90
N ILE A 3 2.10 15.96 16.68
CA ILE A 3 2.43 17.18 15.93
C ILE A 3 3.14 16.79 14.63
N GLY A 4 2.61 17.28 13.51
CA GLY A 4 3.26 17.21 12.22
C GLY A 4 4.45 18.14 12.13
N MET A 5 5.58 17.61 11.70
CA MET A 5 6.84 18.36 11.55
C MET A 5 6.86 19.22 10.26
N GLY A 6 5.93 18.97 9.33
CA GLY A 6 5.96 19.62 8.02
C GLY A 6 7.21 19.27 7.22
N MET A 7 7.55 20.15 6.26
CA MET A 7 8.73 19.99 5.40
C MET A 7 9.83 21.02 5.72
N ALA A 8 9.49 22.14 6.35
CA ALA A 8 10.45 23.16 6.75
C ALA A 8 10.61 23.17 8.28
N THR A 9 11.86 23.23 8.75
CA THR A 9 12.17 23.37 10.17
C THR A 9 11.55 24.64 10.74
N GLY A 10 10.78 24.52 11.83
CA GLY A 10 10.18 25.67 12.52
C GLY A 10 8.83 26.16 11.96
N SER A 11 8.26 25.51 10.95
CA SER A 11 6.95 25.86 10.39
C SER A 11 5.82 25.18 11.17
N PHE A 12 5.52 25.69 12.37
CA PHE A 12 4.44 25.19 13.21
C PHE A 12 3.33 26.21 13.36
N SER A 13 2.09 25.74 13.48
CA SER A 13 1.00 26.61 13.94
C SER A 13 1.29 27.09 15.38
N HIS A 14 0.76 28.26 15.75
CA HIS A 14 0.88 28.78 17.12
C HIS A 14 0.35 27.76 18.15
N ALA A 15 -0.73 27.05 17.84
CA ALA A 15 -1.29 26.02 18.70
C ALA A 15 -0.31 24.84 18.92
N ALA A 16 0.31 24.36 17.85
CA ALA A 16 1.31 23.28 17.93
C ALA A 16 2.54 23.71 18.73
N TRP A 17 3.02 24.95 18.54
CA TRP A 17 4.14 25.49 19.28
C TRP A 17 3.84 25.60 20.77
N THR A 18 2.67 26.12 21.16
CA THR A 18 2.24 26.19 22.56
C THR A 18 2.21 24.82 23.25
N VAL A 19 1.83 23.79 22.50
CA VAL A 19 1.82 22.40 22.99
C VAL A 19 3.24 21.88 23.19
N LEU A 20 4.16 22.16 22.27
CA LEU A 20 5.58 21.80 22.37
C LEU A 20 6.24 22.43 23.59
N GLU A 21 6.04 23.72 23.82
CA GLU A 21 6.61 24.45 25.00
C GLU A 21 6.14 23.88 26.34
N ARG A 22 4.91 23.35 26.38
CA ARG A 22 4.32 22.76 27.59
C ARG A 22 4.57 21.27 27.75
N ALA A 23 5.22 20.63 26.77
CA ALA A 23 5.51 19.22 26.83
C ALA A 23 6.45 18.86 27.98
N GLU A 24 6.24 17.69 28.58
CA GLU A 24 7.13 17.10 29.58
C GLU A 24 7.92 15.92 29.00
N LEU A 25 7.36 15.32 27.95
CA LEU A 25 8.00 14.24 27.19
C LEU A 25 7.71 14.44 25.70
N ILE A 26 8.76 14.48 24.90
CA ILE A 26 8.69 14.53 23.44
C ILE A 26 9.26 13.25 22.88
N ILE A 27 8.49 12.55 22.06
CA ILE A 27 8.89 11.29 21.41
C ILE A 27 8.90 11.52 19.90
N GLY A 28 9.97 11.13 19.20
CA GLY A 28 10.08 11.37 17.77
C GLY A 28 11.29 10.68 17.15
N ALA A 29 11.42 10.77 15.83
CA ALA A 29 12.67 10.39 15.17
C ALA A 29 13.83 11.29 15.63
N ALA A 30 15.04 10.76 15.63
CA ALA A 30 16.21 11.49 16.12
C ALA A 30 16.38 12.87 15.43
N GLN A 31 16.17 12.93 14.11
CA GLN A 31 16.21 14.16 13.33
C GLN A 31 15.15 15.19 13.75
N HIS A 32 13.94 14.74 14.11
CA HIS A 32 12.88 15.64 14.60
C HIS A 32 13.18 16.17 15.99
N LEU A 33 13.73 15.33 16.87
CA LEU A 33 14.13 15.73 18.22
C LEU A 33 15.27 16.76 18.21
N ALA A 34 16.14 16.71 17.21
CA ALA A 34 17.26 17.65 17.05
C ALA A 34 16.81 19.07 16.66
N VAL A 35 15.58 19.25 16.17
CA VAL A 35 15.02 20.57 15.79
C VAL A 35 14.78 21.48 17.01
N PHE A 36 14.63 20.91 18.21
CA PHE A 36 14.22 21.64 19.41
C PHE A 36 15.26 21.57 20.54
N PRO A 37 16.51 22.03 20.34
CA PRO A 37 17.54 21.92 21.37
C PRO A 37 17.23 22.72 22.65
N GLU A 38 16.43 23.78 22.54
CA GLU A 38 16.06 24.71 23.60
C GLU A 38 14.93 24.24 24.52
N LEU A 39 14.11 23.25 24.06
CA LEU A 39 12.99 22.77 24.88
C LEU A 39 13.48 21.95 26.08
N THR A 40 12.92 22.23 27.27
CA THR A 40 13.26 21.55 28.52
C THR A 40 12.66 20.15 28.67
N ALA A 41 11.70 19.79 27.80
CA ALA A 41 11.06 18.49 27.80
C ALA A 41 12.06 17.33 27.67
N LYS A 42 11.82 16.24 28.39
CA LYS A 42 12.56 14.99 28.17
C LYS A 42 12.35 14.50 26.75
N ARG A 43 13.40 14.13 26.04
CA ARG A 43 13.36 13.63 24.68
C ARG A 43 13.57 12.12 24.66
N HIS A 44 12.79 11.43 23.85
CA HIS A 44 12.92 9.98 23.67
C HIS A 44 12.78 9.64 22.18
N PRO A 45 13.72 8.93 21.56
CA PRO A 45 13.55 8.44 20.22
C PRO A 45 12.41 7.42 20.18
N TYR A 46 11.76 7.26 19.02
CA TYR A 46 10.83 6.15 18.86
C TYR A 46 11.52 4.83 19.20
N PRO A 47 10.91 3.96 20.02
CA PRO A 47 11.52 2.67 20.35
C PRO A 47 11.60 1.76 19.14
N SER A 48 12.62 0.90 19.12
CA SER A 48 12.75 -0.17 18.14
C SER A 48 12.88 -1.48 18.93
N PRO A 49 11.94 -2.40 18.78
CA PRO A 49 10.76 -2.35 17.91
C PRO A 49 9.70 -1.33 18.38
N MET A 50 8.84 -0.90 17.46
CA MET A 50 7.80 0.09 17.72
C MET A 50 6.78 -0.34 18.79
N THR A 51 6.66 -1.64 19.06
CA THR A 51 5.83 -2.19 20.15
C THR A 51 6.18 -1.62 21.53
N GLY A 52 7.42 -1.22 21.75
CA GLY A 52 7.85 -0.55 22.98
C GLY A 52 7.21 0.83 23.21
N LEU A 53 6.61 1.44 22.17
CA LEU A 53 5.93 2.73 22.31
C LEU A 53 4.75 2.65 23.28
N TRP A 54 4.01 1.55 23.31
CA TRP A 54 2.83 1.39 24.16
C TRP A 54 3.20 1.40 25.63
N GLU A 55 4.26 0.72 26.00
CA GLU A 55 4.76 0.72 27.37
C GLU A 55 5.31 2.09 27.76
N LEU A 56 6.05 2.76 26.86
CA LEU A 56 6.54 4.12 27.08
C LEU A 56 5.39 5.11 27.32
N LEU A 57 4.32 5.04 26.55
CA LEU A 57 3.14 5.87 26.75
C LEU A 57 2.43 5.54 28.06
N ARG A 58 2.26 4.26 28.39
CA ARG A 58 1.60 3.79 29.62
C ARG A 58 2.32 4.29 30.87
N VAL A 59 3.63 4.12 30.94
CA VAL A 59 4.44 4.54 32.10
C VAL A 59 4.45 6.06 32.29
N ASN A 60 4.24 6.82 31.22
CA ASN A 60 4.23 8.28 31.26
C ASN A 60 2.81 8.88 31.11
N ALA A 61 1.75 8.11 31.32
CA ALA A 61 0.36 8.54 31.06
C ALA A 61 -0.05 9.83 31.81
N ASN A 62 0.57 10.12 32.94
CA ASN A 62 0.32 11.32 33.74
C ASN A 62 1.08 12.56 33.26
N ARG A 63 1.85 12.46 32.18
CA ARG A 63 2.64 13.55 31.61
C ARG A 63 2.00 14.13 30.36
N ARG A 64 2.34 15.39 30.07
CA ARG A 64 2.03 15.99 28.76
C ARG A 64 3.00 15.47 27.71
N ILE A 65 2.51 14.49 26.96
CA ILE A 65 3.31 13.79 25.92
C ILE A 65 3.03 14.40 24.57
N VAL A 66 4.10 14.65 23.80
CA VAL A 66 4.06 15.04 22.39
C VAL A 66 4.75 13.96 21.56
N LEU A 67 4.09 13.51 20.51
CA LEU A 67 4.64 12.66 19.46
C LEU A 67 4.91 13.50 18.20
N LEU A 68 6.12 13.41 17.66
CA LEU A 68 6.51 14.14 16.44
C LEU A 68 6.37 13.22 15.22
N ALA A 69 5.55 13.61 14.24
CA ALA A 69 5.34 12.87 13.00
C ALA A 69 5.93 13.64 11.81
N SER A 70 6.50 12.94 10.83
CA SER A 70 6.93 13.56 9.57
C SER A 70 5.74 14.11 8.80
N GLY A 71 5.89 15.26 8.14
CA GLY A 71 4.84 15.89 7.34
C GLY A 71 3.57 16.16 8.14
N ASP A 72 2.44 15.66 7.66
CA ASP A 72 1.15 15.66 8.35
C ASP A 72 0.93 14.34 9.09
N PRO A 73 0.55 14.34 10.39
CA PRO A 73 0.43 13.12 11.19
C PRO A 73 -0.68 12.18 10.73
N LEU A 74 -1.72 12.67 10.05
CA LEU A 74 -2.85 11.88 9.56
C LEU A 74 -2.68 11.41 8.11
N PHE A 75 -1.61 11.84 7.44
CA PHE A 75 -1.35 11.48 6.06
C PHE A 75 -0.24 10.42 5.94
N TYR A 76 -0.61 9.15 5.86
CA TYR A 76 0.29 7.99 5.81
C TYR A 76 1.36 7.94 6.93
N GLY A 77 1.05 8.54 8.09
CA GLY A 77 1.96 8.65 9.22
C GLY A 77 1.64 7.68 10.35
N ILE A 78 2.25 7.96 11.51
CA ILE A 78 2.12 7.17 12.75
C ILE A 78 0.67 7.07 13.26
N SER A 79 -0.22 7.95 12.83
CA SER A 79 -1.60 8.04 13.33
C SER A 79 -2.40 6.75 13.14
N GLN A 80 -2.21 6.04 12.01
CA GLN A 80 -2.89 4.75 11.82
C GLN A 80 -2.51 3.74 12.90
N THR A 81 -1.25 3.71 13.28
CA THR A 81 -0.75 2.85 14.35
C THR A 81 -1.28 3.28 15.70
N LEU A 82 -1.32 4.59 15.97
CA LEU A 82 -1.88 5.12 17.23
C LEU A 82 -3.36 4.82 17.37
N LEU A 83 -4.16 5.06 16.34
CA LEU A 83 -5.62 4.86 16.33
C LEU A 83 -6.06 3.39 16.39
N ARG A 84 -5.16 2.44 16.09
CA ARG A 84 -5.42 1.00 16.31
C ARG A 84 -5.28 0.60 17.79
N HIS A 85 -4.56 1.37 18.60
CA HIS A 85 -4.21 1.02 19.97
C HIS A 85 -4.72 1.99 21.03
N LEU A 86 -5.08 3.21 20.63
CA LEU A 86 -5.55 4.26 21.52
C LEU A 86 -6.90 4.79 21.03
N PRO A 87 -7.86 5.03 21.94
CA PRO A 87 -9.11 5.68 21.62
C PRO A 87 -8.87 7.08 21.02
N PRO A 88 -9.64 7.49 19.97
CA PRO A 88 -9.46 8.79 19.31
C PRO A 88 -9.55 9.99 20.28
N GLU A 89 -10.37 9.90 21.32
CA GLU A 89 -10.55 10.94 22.34
C GLU A 89 -9.31 11.21 23.19
N HIS A 90 -8.34 10.29 23.19
CA HIS A 90 -7.04 10.47 23.85
C HIS A 90 -6.00 11.15 22.97
N LEU A 91 -6.33 11.40 21.71
CA LEU A 91 -5.41 11.91 20.70
C LEU A 91 -5.86 13.29 20.20
N VAL A 92 -4.93 14.22 20.13
CA VAL A 92 -5.14 15.50 19.45
C VAL A 92 -4.06 15.65 18.39
N PHE A 93 -4.47 15.84 17.16
CA PHE A 93 -3.58 15.97 16.01
C PHE A 93 -3.41 17.43 15.62
N HIS A 94 -2.16 17.85 15.43
CA HIS A 94 -1.80 19.17 14.92
C HIS A 94 -1.26 18.98 13.49
N PRO A 95 -2.07 19.30 12.46
CA PRO A 95 -1.67 19.08 11.06
C PRO A 95 -0.53 20.00 10.64
N ASN A 96 0.21 19.55 9.62
CA ASN A 96 1.23 20.36 8.97
C ASN A 96 1.32 19.96 7.48
N VAL A 97 2.10 20.70 6.70
CA VAL A 97 2.24 20.48 5.27
C VAL A 97 2.96 19.15 5.01
N SER A 98 2.35 18.30 4.18
CA SER A 98 2.93 17.03 3.76
C SER A 98 3.93 17.19 2.61
N SER A 99 4.77 16.16 2.40
CA SER A 99 5.70 16.12 1.26
C SER A 99 4.98 16.20 -0.08
N ILE A 100 3.82 15.57 -0.21
CA ILE A 100 3.01 15.63 -1.43
C ILE A 100 2.51 17.05 -1.71
N GLN A 101 1.96 17.75 -0.71
CA GLN A 101 1.54 19.14 -0.88
C GLN A 101 2.70 20.03 -1.30
N THR A 102 3.87 19.82 -0.70
CA THR A 102 5.09 20.57 -1.05
C THR A 102 5.54 20.26 -2.47
N ALA A 103 5.54 19.00 -2.90
CA ALA A 103 5.90 18.61 -4.26
C ALA A 103 4.98 19.25 -5.31
N PHE A 104 3.67 19.25 -5.07
CA PHE A 104 2.70 19.91 -5.96
C PHE A 104 2.87 21.44 -5.98
N ALA A 105 3.22 22.04 -4.84
CA ALA A 105 3.55 23.47 -4.80
C ALA A 105 4.80 23.79 -5.64
N ARG A 106 5.83 22.92 -5.62
CA ARG A 106 7.01 23.08 -6.51
C ARG A 106 6.66 22.89 -7.97
N LEU A 107 5.76 21.95 -8.29
CA LEU A 107 5.28 21.73 -9.65
C LEU A 107 4.35 22.87 -10.13
N GLY A 108 3.77 23.66 -9.24
CA GLY A 108 2.79 24.69 -9.58
C GLY A 108 1.47 24.11 -10.12
N ARG A 109 1.05 22.95 -9.64
CA ARG A 109 -0.12 22.22 -10.15
C ARG A 109 -1.09 21.87 -9.03
N PRO A 110 -2.42 21.97 -9.22
CA PRO A 110 -3.41 21.47 -8.26
C PRO A 110 -3.35 19.94 -8.10
N TRP A 111 -3.57 19.46 -6.88
CA TRP A 111 -3.50 18.04 -6.52
C TRP A 111 -4.85 17.38 -6.16
N ASN A 112 -5.95 18.13 -6.27
CA ASN A 112 -7.30 17.67 -5.93
C ASN A 112 -7.81 16.48 -6.76
N HIS A 113 -7.22 16.22 -7.93
CA HIS A 113 -7.52 15.07 -8.80
C HIS A 113 -6.42 14.01 -8.82
N ALA A 114 -5.39 14.16 -8.01
CA ALA A 114 -4.31 13.20 -7.94
C ALA A 114 -4.70 11.98 -7.08
N HIS A 115 -4.39 10.78 -7.59
CA HIS A 115 -4.52 9.54 -6.83
C HIS A 115 -3.31 9.39 -5.91
N MET A 116 -3.57 9.34 -4.60
CA MET A 116 -2.52 9.16 -3.58
C MET A 116 -2.21 7.68 -3.41
N VAL A 117 -0.95 7.30 -3.59
CA VAL A 117 -0.49 5.92 -3.43
C VAL A 117 0.74 5.90 -2.52
N SER A 118 0.68 5.13 -1.47
CA SER A 118 1.86 4.87 -0.64
C SER A 118 2.46 3.52 -1.01
N LEU A 119 3.69 3.55 -1.49
CA LEU A 119 4.51 2.37 -1.72
C LEU A 119 5.43 2.09 -0.52
N HIS A 120 5.44 2.99 0.47
CA HIS A 120 6.28 2.83 1.66
C HIS A 120 5.89 1.57 2.45
N GLY A 121 6.83 0.62 2.54
CA GLY A 121 6.60 -0.67 3.18
C GLY A 121 5.63 -1.60 2.43
N GLN A 122 5.35 -1.30 1.16
CA GLN A 122 4.51 -2.13 0.29
C GLN A 122 5.35 -2.74 -0.85
N PRO A 123 5.01 -3.96 -1.31
CA PRO A 123 5.64 -4.53 -2.49
C PRO A 123 5.45 -3.61 -3.70
N LEU A 124 6.53 -3.32 -4.43
CA LEU A 124 6.50 -2.45 -5.60
C LEU A 124 5.48 -2.91 -6.67
N ALA A 125 5.28 -4.23 -6.81
CA ALA A 125 4.30 -4.80 -7.74
C ALA A 125 2.86 -4.34 -7.48
N SER A 126 2.52 -3.92 -6.24
CA SER A 126 1.19 -3.39 -5.91
C SER A 126 0.82 -2.15 -6.72
N LEU A 127 1.81 -1.40 -7.22
CA LEU A 127 1.58 -0.27 -8.12
C LEU A 127 0.81 -0.68 -9.38
N ARG A 128 1.02 -1.88 -9.90
CA ARG A 128 0.32 -2.40 -11.09
C ARG A 128 -1.20 -2.45 -10.93
N ALA A 129 -1.69 -2.66 -9.69
CA ALA A 129 -3.12 -2.74 -9.39
C ALA A 129 -3.86 -1.40 -9.50
N VAL A 130 -3.14 -0.29 -9.46
CA VAL A 130 -3.75 1.06 -9.44
C VAL A 130 -3.46 1.87 -10.70
N LEU A 131 -2.50 1.45 -11.53
CA LEU A 131 -2.11 2.18 -12.74
C LEU A 131 -3.21 2.14 -13.81
N GLN A 132 -3.63 3.31 -14.24
CA GLN A 132 -4.56 3.54 -15.35
C GLN A 132 -4.04 4.66 -16.25
N GLY A 133 -4.48 4.69 -17.51
CA GLY A 133 -4.08 5.72 -18.46
C GLY A 133 -4.67 7.09 -18.17
N ASN A 134 -3.91 8.13 -18.51
CA ASN A 134 -4.32 9.54 -18.40
C ASN A 134 -4.77 9.93 -16.98
N ARG A 135 -4.03 9.47 -15.98
CA ARG A 135 -4.27 9.76 -14.56
C ARG A 135 -3.06 10.45 -13.93
N LEU A 136 -3.33 11.24 -12.93
CA LEU A 136 -2.33 11.91 -12.10
C LEU A 136 -2.21 11.16 -10.77
N TYR A 137 -0.99 10.80 -10.40
CA TYR A 137 -0.68 10.11 -9.15
C TYR A 137 0.31 10.90 -8.33
N ALA A 138 0.26 10.71 -7.01
CA ALA A 138 1.29 11.12 -6.09
C ALA A 138 1.74 9.89 -5.29
N LEU A 139 3.02 9.54 -5.44
CA LEU A 139 3.58 8.32 -4.89
C LEU A 139 4.50 8.66 -3.71
N LEU A 140 4.22 8.07 -2.55
CA LEU A 140 5.16 8.00 -1.44
C LEU A 140 6.04 6.75 -1.64
N THR A 141 7.34 6.94 -1.60
CA THR A 141 8.34 5.93 -1.95
C THR A 141 9.15 5.50 -0.73
N ASP A 142 9.94 4.46 -0.91
CA ASP A 142 10.99 4.01 0.00
C ASP A 142 12.20 3.52 -0.80
N ARG A 143 13.13 2.82 -0.14
CA ARG A 143 14.34 2.30 -0.80
C ARG A 143 14.01 1.31 -1.93
N ASP A 144 13.01 0.44 -1.74
CA ASP A 144 12.67 -0.63 -2.68
C ASP A 144 11.81 -0.10 -3.84
N SER A 145 11.04 0.96 -3.60
CA SER A 145 10.23 1.66 -4.59
C SER A 145 10.95 2.91 -5.16
N SER A 146 12.20 2.76 -5.56
CA SER A 146 13.03 3.84 -6.11
C SER A 146 12.46 4.38 -7.44
N PRO A 147 12.75 5.67 -7.80
CA PRO A 147 12.26 6.25 -9.04
C PRO A 147 12.54 5.42 -10.30
N PRO A 148 13.75 4.84 -10.52
CA PRO A 148 13.98 3.95 -11.66
C PRO A 148 13.19 2.65 -11.60
N ALA A 149 12.94 2.10 -10.41
CA ALA A 149 12.16 0.88 -10.25
C ALA A 149 10.68 1.10 -10.62
N ILE A 150 10.10 2.23 -10.20
CA ILE A 150 8.75 2.67 -10.60
C ILE A 150 8.68 2.88 -12.12
N ALA A 151 9.69 3.54 -12.70
CA ALA A 151 9.74 3.78 -14.14
C ALA A 151 9.78 2.47 -14.95
N ARG A 152 10.52 1.44 -14.49
CA ARG A 152 10.49 0.11 -15.12
C ARG A 152 9.10 -0.51 -15.12
N ILE A 153 8.36 -0.43 -14.01
CA ILE A 153 6.96 -0.90 -13.98
C ILE A 153 6.09 -0.14 -14.99
N LEU A 154 6.28 1.18 -15.12
CA LEU A 154 5.54 1.97 -16.10
C LEU A 154 5.84 1.51 -17.53
N VAL A 155 7.10 1.26 -17.88
CA VAL A 155 7.48 0.75 -19.20
C VAL A 155 6.88 -0.64 -19.44
N GLU A 156 7.01 -1.56 -18.50
CA GLU A 156 6.48 -2.92 -18.59
C GLU A 156 4.96 -2.96 -18.72
N THR A 157 4.26 -1.97 -18.15
CA THR A 157 2.80 -1.89 -18.19
C THR A 157 2.25 -1.01 -19.31
N GLY A 158 3.11 -0.55 -20.23
CA GLY A 158 2.70 0.18 -21.43
C GLY A 158 2.55 1.70 -21.22
N PHE A 159 3.18 2.26 -20.18
CA PHE A 159 3.18 3.69 -19.84
C PHE A 159 4.54 4.37 -20.05
N ALA A 160 5.32 3.92 -21.02
CA ALA A 160 6.68 4.38 -21.30
C ALA A 160 6.79 5.92 -21.51
N GLU A 161 5.74 6.54 -22.07
CA GLU A 161 5.70 7.97 -22.37
C GLU A 161 5.17 8.83 -21.22
N SER A 162 4.97 8.27 -20.04
CA SER A 162 4.49 8.98 -18.85
C SER A 162 5.51 9.97 -18.31
N ASP A 163 5.02 11.08 -17.76
CA ASP A 163 5.85 12.09 -17.12
C ASP A 163 5.98 11.82 -15.62
N LEU A 164 7.21 11.87 -15.12
CA LEU A 164 7.52 11.75 -13.70
C LEU A 164 8.27 13.00 -13.22
N TRP A 165 7.83 13.55 -12.09
CA TRP A 165 8.55 14.59 -11.35
C TRP A 165 8.98 14.01 -10.00
N VAL A 166 10.29 13.91 -9.82
CA VAL A 166 10.91 13.39 -8.60
C VAL A 166 11.31 14.55 -7.71
N ALA A 167 10.68 14.64 -6.56
CA ALA A 167 10.95 15.65 -5.54
C ALA A 167 11.72 15.02 -4.39
N GLU A 168 12.97 15.40 -4.22
CA GLU A 168 13.94 14.84 -3.28
C GLU A 168 14.23 15.82 -2.16
N ASP A 169 14.39 15.30 -0.93
CA ASP A 169 14.80 16.04 0.26
C ASP A 169 14.03 17.36 0.47
N LEU A 170 12.73 17.34 0.19
CA LEU A 170 11.88 18.53 0.25
C LEU A 170 12.02 19.27 1.58
N GLY A 171 12.26 20.59 1.51
CA GLY A 171 12.48 21.47 2.65
C GLY A 171 13.89 21.47 3.21
N ALA A 172 14.79 20.62 2.71
CA ALA A 172 16.20 20.61 3.10
C ALA A 172 17.07 21.46 2.13
N PRO A 173 18.28 21.86 2.52
CA PRO A 173 19.21 22.54 1.61
C PRO A 173 19.63 21.70 0.39
N THR A 174 19.45 20.38 0.47
CA THR A 174 19.73 19.41 -0.60
C THR A 174 18.52 19.15 -1.49
N GLU A 175 17.43 19.92 -1.33
CA GLU A 175 16.20 19.79 -2.11
C GLU A 175 16.50 19.79 -3.63
N ARG A 176 15.98 18.78 -4.33
CA ARG A 176 16.05 18.68 -5.80
C ARG A 176 14.67 18.36 -6.35
N PHE A 177 14.34 18.94 -7.49
CA PHE A 177 13.12 18.66 -8.22
C PHE A 177 13.46 18.42 -9.69
N ARG A 178 13.30 17.17 -10.15
CA ARG A 178 13.75 16.71 -11.48
C ARG A 178 12.59 16.07 -12.24
N SER A 179 12.55 16.27 -13.55
CA SER A 179 11.53 15.69 -14.42
C SER A 179 12.14 14.69 -15.41
N PHE A 180 11.39 13.62 -15.69
CA PHE A 180 11.80 12.55 -16.58
C PHE A 180 10.61 11.98 -17.35
N ARG A 181 10.89 11.38 -18.51
CA ARG A 181 10.00 10.39 -19.10
C ARG A 181 10.24 9.03 -18.47
N ALA A 182 9.18 8.19 -18.36
CA ALA A 182 9.32 6.86 -17.77
C ALA A 182 10.37 6.01 -18.50
N VAL A 183 10.39 6.04 -19.83
CA VAL A 183 11.37 5.30 -20.64
C VAL A 183 12.81 5.73 -20.36
N GLU A 184 13.05 7.01 -20.13
CA GLU A 184 14.37 7.56 -19.80
C GLU A 184 14.78 7.16 -18.38
N LEU A 185 13.89 7.38 -17.41
CA LEU A 185 14.15 7.12 -16.01
C LEU A 185 14.37 5.62 -15.72
N ALA A 186 13.75 4.72 -16.49
CA ALA A 186 13.89 3.28 -16.32
C ALA A 186 15.34 2.78 -16.53
N THR A 187 16.14 3.53 -17.31
CA THR A 187 17.50 3.18 -17.72
C THR A 187 18.57 4.15 -17.22
N VAL A 188 18.18 5.24 -16.55
CA VAL A 188 19.11 6.25 -16.08
C VAL A 188 20.00 5.70 -14.96
N ASP A 189 21.30 5.97 -15.08
CA ASP A 189 22.29 5.68 -14.03
C ASP A 189 22.55 6.95 -13.19
N VAL A 190 21.57 7.29 -12.36
CA VAL A 190 21.61 8.45 -11.48
C VAL A 190 21.11 8.07 -10.10
N GLU A 191 21.83 8.51 -9.08
CA GLU A 191 21.39 8.32 -7.70
C GLU A 191 20.25 9.28 -7.32
N PHE A 192 19.32 8.74 -6.54
CA PHE A 192 18.21 9.47 -5.96
C PHE A 192 18.28 9.38 -4.44
N SER A 193 17.90 10.47 -3.76
CA SER A 193 17.71 10.42 -2.31
C SER A 193 16.61 9.42 -1.96
N VAL A 194 16.79 8.67 -0.88
CA VAL A 194 15.75 7.76 -0.34
C VAL A 194 14.52 8.56 0.11
N LEU A 195 14.71 9.81 0.55
CA LEU A 195 13.63 10.72 0.91
C LEU A 195 13.13 11.42 -0.35
N ASN A 196 12.25 10.77 -1.08
CA ASN A 196 11.63 11.35 -2.26
C ASN A 196 10.12 11.08 -2.33
N VAL A 197 9.43 11.90 -3.10
CA VAL A 197 8.07 11.67 -3.58
C VAL A 197 8.04 11.85 -5.09
N ILE A 198 7.17 11.11 -5.76
CA ILE A 198 7.02 11.18 -7.20
C ILE A 198 5.61 11.67 -7.54
N ILE A 199 5.53 12.69 -8.38
CA ILE A 199 4.30 13.02 -9.09
C ILE A 199 4.40 12.32 -10.45
N LEU A 200 3.39 11.54 -10.81
CA LEU A 200 3.34 10.76 -12.03
C LEU A 200 2.09 11.12 -12.82
N GLU A 201 2.25 11.46 -14.07
CA GLU A 201 1.13 11.59 -15.02
C GLU A 201 1.25 10.52 -16.09
N THR A 202 0.38 9.50 -16.01
CA THR A 202 0.36 8.41 -16.98
C THR A 202 -0.18 8.89 -18.32
N ARG A 203 0.46 8.43 -19.41
CA ARG A 203 0.06 8.74 -20.79
C ARG A 203 -0.26 7.47 -21.56
N GLY A 204 -1.33 7.54 -22.36
CA GLY A 204 -1.74 6.42 -23.22
C GLY A 204 -2.74 5.49 -22.56
N ALA A 205 -2.97 4.35 -23.22
CA ALA A 205 -3.93 3.32 -22.83
C ALA A 205 -3.26 2.05 -22.25
N GLY A 206 -2.10 2.22 -21.62
CA GLY A 206 -1.41 1.14 -20.93
C GLY A 206 -2.16 0.65 -19.69
N GLY A 207 -1.55 -0.31 -19.03
CA GLY A 207 -2.07 -0.93 -17.81
C GLY A 207 -2.43 -2.39 -18.01
N VAL A 208 -2.24 -3.16 -16.94
CA VAL A 208 -2.58 -4.59 -16.94
C VAL A 208 -4.04 -4.83 -16.57
N LEU A 209 -4.68 -3.83 -15.99
CA LEU A 209 -6.05 -3.90 -15.51
C LEU A 209 -6.99 -3.05 -16.36
N PRO A 210 -8.17 -3.53 -16.68
CA PRO A 210 -9.23 -2.71 -17.26
C PRO A 210 -9.72 -1.68 -16.22
N GLU A 211 -10.29 -0.57 -16.69
CA GLU A 211 -10.88 0.46 -15.82
C GLU A 211 -11.99 -0.11 -14.93
N TYR A 212 -12.78 -1.03 -15.47
CA TYR A 212 -13.85 -1.72 -14.76
C TYR A 212 -13.48 -3.16 -14.43
N HIS A 213 -14.23 -3.78 -13.53
CA HIS A 213 -14.06 -5.21 -13.20
C HIS A 213 -14.25 -6.13 -14.39
N GLY A 214 -13.63 -7.29 -14.36
CA GLY A 214 -13.67 -8.28 -15.41
C GLY A 214 -12.43 -8.22 -16.31
N ILE A 215 -11.33 -8.73 -15.80
CA ILE A 215 -10.07 -8.84 -16.54
C ILE A 215 -10.29 -9.78 -17.75
N PRO A 216 -9.92 -9.41 -18.98
CA PRO A 216 -9.97 -10.31 -20.13
C PRO A 216 -9.17 -11.60 -19.89
N ASP A 217 -9.69 -12.73 -20.37
CA ASP A 217 -9.08 -14.06 -20.15
C ASP A 217 -7.66 -14.16 -20.73
N ASP A 218 -7.40 -13.49 -21.86
CA ASP A 218 -6.10 -13.47 -22.54
C ASP A 218 -4.99 -12.74 -21.76
N LYS A 219 -5.36 -12.02 -20.71
CA LYS A 219 -4.40 -11.35 -19.80
C LYS A 219 -3.85 -12.27 -18.73
N PHE A 220 -4.50 -13.41 -18.48
CA PHE A 220 -4.02 -14.38 -17.50
C PHE A 220 -2.98 -15.33 -18.11
N SER A 221 -1.93 -15.63 -17.34
CA SER A 221 -1.00 -16.72 -17.61
C SER A 221 -1.62 -18.04 -17.13
N THR A 222 -1.69 -19.04 -18.01
CA THR A 222 -2.32 -20.35 -17.72
C THR A 222 -1.50 -21.53 -18.21
N GLY A 223 -0.33 -21.29 -18.82
CA GLY A 223 0.47 -22.32 -19.50
C GLY A 223 -0.07 -22.70 -20.88
N ALA A 224 -1.22 -22.18 -21.28
CA ALA A 224 -1.83 -22.40 -22.58
C ALA A 224 -1.81 -21.13 -23.43
N GLU A 225 -2.33 -21.22 -24.66
CA GLU A 225 -2.54 -20.04 -25.51
C GLU A 225 -3.42 -18.99 -24.79
N PRO A 226 -3.26 -17.69 -25.11
CA PRO A 226 -4.04 -16.61 -24.51
C PRO A 226 -5.55 -16.87 -24.51
N GLY A 227 -6.19 -16.72 -23.36
CA GLY A 227 -7.62 -16.98 -23.18
C GLY A 227 -8.04 -18.45 -23.09
N LYS A 228 -7.07 -19.38 -23.13
CA LYS A 228 -7.27 -20.83 -22.94
C LYS A 228 -6.66 -21.33 -21.64
N GLY A 229 -6.82 -22.62 -21.36
CA GLY A 229 -6.33 -23.27 -20.14
C GLY A 229 -7.36 -23.33 -19.02
N LEU A 230 -6.93 -23.75 -17.83
CA LEU A 230 -7.77 -23.90 -16.65
C LEU A 230 -8.03 -22.56 -15.96
N LEU A 231 -8.93 -21.80 -16.54
CA LEU A 231 -9.35 -20.49 -16.07
C LEU A 231 -10.87 -20.37 -16.19
N SER A 232 -11.54 -20.02 -15.09
CA SER A 232 -12.95 -19.62 -15.15
C SER A 232 -13.10 -18.42 -16.08
N LYS A 233 -14.06 -18.49 -17.00
CA LYS A 233 -14.28 -17.45 -18.01
C LYS A 233 -14.70 -16.14 -17.35
N ARG A 234 -14.39 -15.01 -18.00
CA ARG A 234 -14.64 -13.65 -17.52
C ARG A 234 -16.06 -13.48 -16.96
N GLU A 235 -17.07 -13.90 -17.71
CA GLU A 235 -18.48 -13.77 -17.34
C GLU A 235 -18.80 -14.62 -16.10
N VAL A 236 -18.20 -15.82 -16.01
CA VAL A 236 -18.34 -16.71 -14.85
C VAL A 236 -17.70 -16.10 -13.62
N ARG A 237 -16.49 -15.55 -13.72
CA ARG A 237 -15.81 -14.87 -12.60
C ARG A 237 -16.64 -13.70 -12.05
N LEU A 238 -17.16 -12.85 -12.96
CA LEU A 238 -18.02 -11.73 -12.58
C LEU A 238 -19.29 -12.18 -11.87
N THR A 239 -19.93 -13.26 -12.34
CA THR A 239 -21.11 -13.83 -11.70
C THR A 239 -20.78 -14.38 -10.32
N ILE A 240 -19.69 -15.15 -10.17
CA ILE A 240 -19.22 -15.67 -8.87
C ILE A 240 -19.04 -14.52 -7.88
N LEU A 241 -18.31 -13.48 -8.26
CA LEU A 241 -18.00 -12.36 -7.35
C LEU A 241 -19.23 -11.51 -7.03
N SER A 242 -20.17 -11.38 -7.97
CA SER A 242 -21.45 -10.74 -7.71
C SER A 242 -22.29 -11.49 -6.66
N LEU A 243 -22.24 -12.83 -6.67
CA LEU A 243 -22.94 -13.68 -5.68
C LEU A 243 -22.21 -13.70 -4.32
N LEU A 244 -20.89 -13.74 -4.33
CA LEU A 244 -20.08 -13.67 -3.10
C LEU A 244 -20.19 -12.31 -2.40
N ALA A 245 -20.45 -11.24 -3.16
CA ALA A 245 -20.66 -9.87 -2.68
C ALA A 245 -19.59 -9.42 -1.66
N PRO A 246 -18.27 -9.51 -1.96
CA PRO A 246 -17.20 -9.27 -1.00
C PRO A 246 -17.26 -7.85 -0.43
N ARG A 247 -17.06 -7.72 0.88
CA ARG A 247 -17.06 -6.44 1.60
C ARG A 247 -15.67 -6.08 2.11
N ALA A 248 -15.45 -4.81 2.36
CA ALA A 248 -14.19 -4.31 2.90
C ALA A 248 -13.80 -5.03 4.21
N ASN A 249 -12.53 -5.38 4.34
CA ASN A 249 -11.92 -6.08 5.47
C ASN A 249 -12.39 -7.54 5.68
N GLU A 250 -13.17 -8.11 4.77
CA GLU A 250 -13.55 -9.52 4.82
C GLU A 250 -12.44 -10.45 4.34
N VAL A 251 -12.48 -11.68 4.86
CA VAL A 251 -11.62 -12.79 4.46
C VAL A 251 -12.39 -13.69 3.50
N GLY A 252 -11.81 -13.98 2.35
CA GLY A 252 -12.34 -14.90 1.36
C GLY A 252 -11.44 -16.12 1.16
N TRP A 253 -12.03 -17.29 0.92
CA TRP A 253 -11.30 -18.48 0.50
C TRP A 253 -11.70 -18.86 -0.92
N ASP A 254 -10.70 -19.06 -1.78
CA ASP A 254 -10.84 -19.63 -3.13
C ASP A 254 -10.19 -21.02 -3.13
N VAL A 255 -11.01 -22.05 -2.98
CA VAL A 255 -10.55 -23.44 -2.87
C VAL A 255 -10.51 -24.08 -4.26
N GLY A 256 -9.35 -24.57 -4.65
CA GLY A 256 -9.06 -25.02 -6.00
C GLY A 256 -8.86 -23.83 -6.94
N ALA A 257 -8.04 -22.88 -6.53
CA ALA A 257 -7.85 -21.58 -7.18
C ALA A 257 -7.32 -21.66 -8.63
N GLY A 258 -6.70 -22.77 -9.01
CA GLY A 258 -6.13 -22.95 -10.35
C GLY A 258 -5.07 -21.90 -10.64
N CYS A 259 -5.16 -21.24 -11.79
CA CYS A 259 -4.26 -20.13 -12.15
C CYS A 259 -4.66 -18.79 -11.54
N GLY A 260 -5.62 -18.75 -10.61
CA GLY A 260 -5.98 -17.58 -9.82
C GLY A 260 -7.03 -16.66 -10.48
N GLY A 261 -7.80 -17.14 -11.43
CA GLY A 261 -8.78 -16.29 -12.11
C GLY A 261 -9.77 -15.62 -11.18
N VAL A 262 -10.41 -16.40 -10.29
CA VAL A 262 -11.35 -15.88 -9.28
C VAL A 262 -10.61 -15.16 -8.19
N SER A 263 -9.54 -15.73 -7.65
CA SER A 263 -8.74 -15.14 -6.56
C SER A 263 -8.24 -13.73 -6.88
N VAL A 264 -7.70 -13.51 -8.08
CA VAL A 264 -7.17 -12.21 -8.52
C VAL A 264 -8.29 -11.17 -8.65
N GLU A 265 -9.39 -11.54 -9.30
CA GLU A 265 -10.55 -10.64 -9.41
C GLU A 265 -11.12 -10.31 -8.03
N TRP A 266 -11.23 -11.32 -7.14
CA TRP A 266 -11.72 -11.13 -5.77
C TRP A 266 -10.85 -10.18 -4.96
N ALA A 267 -9.52 -10.40 -4.95
CA ALA A 267 -8.58 -9.53 -4.27
C ALA A 267 -8.64 -8.09 -4.79
N ARG A 268 -8.94 -7.91 -6.09
CA ARG A 268 -9.12 -6.62 -6.72
C ARG A 268 -10.46 -5.95 -6.33
N TRP A 269 -11.54 -6.72 -6.20
CA TRP A 269 -12.85 -6.21 -5.76
C TRP A 269 -12.84 -5.82 -4.27
N ASN A 270 -11.99 -6.46 -3.48
CA ASN A 270 -11.86 -6.23 -2.05
C ASN A 270 -10.41 -5.86 -1.67
N PRO A 271 -9.92 -4.69 -2.06
CA PRO A 271 -8.52 -4.29 -1.81
C PRO A 271 -8.17 -4.11 -0.33
N LEU A 272 -9.16 -3.98 0.55
CA LEU A 272 -8.98 -3.89 2.00
C LEU A 272 -9.19 -5.22 2.73
N GLY A 273 -9.66 -6.26 2.04
CA GLY A 273 -9.82 -7.60 2.57
C GLY A 273 -8.61 -8.48 2.29
N SER A 274 -8.74 -9.76 2.61
CA SER A 274 -7.73 -10.80 2.33
C SER A 274 -8.36 -11.97 1.61
N VAL A 275 -7.72 -12.44 0.53
CA VAL A 275 -8.14 -13.63 -0.21
C VAL A 275 -7.10 -14.71 -0.08
N TYR A 276 -7.50 -15.88 0.35
CA TYR A 276 -6.65 -17.07 0.44
C TYR A 276 -6.96 -17.99 -0.73
N ALA A 277 -5.99 -18.15 -1.62
CA ALA A 277 -6.07 -18.99 -2.81
C ALA A 277 -5.41 -20.34 -2.51
N ILE A 278 -6.22 -21.37 -2.31
CA ILE A 278 -5.77 -22.72 -1.98
C ILE A 278 -5.64 -23.52 -3.28
N GLU A 279 -4.43 -23.95 -3.60
CA GLU A 279 -4.12 -24.77 -4.77
C GLU A 279 -2.96 -25.71 -4.44
N CYS A 280 -3.00 -26.95 -4.94
CA CYS A 280 -1.99 -27.96 -4.63
C CYS A 280 -1.11 -28.35 -5.82
N HIS A 281 -1.53 -28.04 -7.04
CA HIS A 281 -0.78 -28.43 -8.24
C HIS A 281 0.38 -27.45 -8.50
N PRO A 282 1.63 -27.93 -8.55
CA PRO A 282 2.81 -27.07 -8.70
C PRO A 282 2.77 -26.16 -9.93
N GLU A 283 2.35 -26.70 -11.08
CA GLU A 283 2.26 -25.93 -12.33
C GLU A 283 1.23 -24.78 -12.22
N ARG A 284 0.09 -25.01 -11.58
CA ARG A 284 -0.94 -24.00 -11.38
C ARG A 284 -0.52 -22.93 -10.39
N LEU A 285 0.20 -23.35 -9.33
CA LEU A 285 0.80 -22.42 -8.35
C LEU A 285 1.79 -21.47 -8.98
N GLU A 286 2.57 -21.92 -9.96
CA GLU A 286 3.46 -21.04 -10.73
C GLU A 286 2.66 -19.95 -11.45
N TYR A 287 1.62 -20.32 -12.21
CA TYR A 287 0.78 -19.33 -12.91
C TYR A 287 -0.02 -18.44 -11.97
N LEU A 288 -0.49 -18.97 -10.86
CA LEU A 288 -1.14 -18.19 -9.79
C LEU A 288 -0.18 -17.11 -9.25
N GLY A 289 1.08 -17.47 -9.00
CA GLY A 289 2.12 -16.53 -8.60
C GLY A 289 2.37 -15.45 -9.64
N ILE A 290 2.53 -15.84 -10.92
CA ILE A 290 2.72 -14.92 -12.02
C ILE A 290 1.53 -13.94 -12.14
N ASN A 291 0.30 -14.44 -12.04
CA ASN A 291 -0.90 -13.61 -12.14
C ASN A 291 -1.04 -12.68 -10.93
N ARG A 292 -0.75 -13.14 -9.72
CA ARG A 292 -0.73 -12.31 -8.51
C ARG A 292 0.20 -11.10 -8.68
N GLU A 293 1.43 -11.32 -9.18
CA GLU A 293 2.40 -10.27 -9.44
C GLU A 293 1.96 -9.36 -10.61
N ARG A 294 1.52 -9.95 -11.73
CA ARG A 294 1.08 -9.22 -12.92
C ARG A 294 -0.02 -8.22 -12.61
N PHE A 295 -1.01 -8.64 -11.82
CA PHE A 295 -2.18 -7.82 -11.50
C PHE A 295 -2.00 -6.99 -10.21
N GLY A 296 -0.85 -7.08 -9.55
CA GLY A 296 -0.49 -6.26 -8.40
C GLY A 296 -1.30 -6.53 -7.14
N VAL A 297 -1.96 -7.69 -7.03
CA VAL A 297 -2.76 -8.06 -5.84
C VAL A 297 -1.91 -8.75 -4.76
N VAL A 298 -0.63 -8.39 -4.70
CA VAL A 298 0.39 -9.02 -3.87
C VAL A 298 0.21 -8.78 -2.37
N SER A 299 -0.46 -7.69 -2.01
CA SER A 299 -0.66 -7.31 -0.61
C SER A 299 -1.82 -8.04 0.06
N ASN A 300 -2.80 -8.53 -0.69
CA ASN A 300 -4.05 -9.06 -0.15
C ASN A 300 -4.48 -10.41 -0.74
N LEU A 301 -3.74 -10.97 -1.72
CA LEU A 301 -3.89 -12.32 -2.22
C LEU A 301 -2.80 -13.21 -1.63
N HIS A 302 -3.19 -14.16 -0.79
CA HIS A 302 -2.31 -15.12 -0.11
C HIS A 302 -2.41 -16.48 -0.78
N ILE A 303 -1.29 -17.00 -1.29
CA ILE A 303 -1.22 -18.32 -1.92
C ILE A 303 -0.97 -19.38 -0.84
N VAL A 304 -1.81 -20.40 -0.79
CA VAL A 304 -1.73 -21.55 0.13
C VAL A 304 -1.43 -22.80 -0.70
N PRO A 305 -0.16 -23.25 -0.76
CA PRO A 305 0.26 -24.35 -1.63
C PRO A 305 -0.01 -25.72 -0.97
N GLU A 306 -1.26 -25.98 -0.60
CA GLU A 306 -1.67 -27.17 0.16
C GLU A 306 -2.99 -27.74 -0.36
N HIS A 307 -3.32 -28.97 0.09
CA HIS A 307 -4.59 -29.63 -0.21
C HIS A 307 -5.70 -29.22 0.78
N ALA A 308 -6.87 -28.86 0.26
CA ALA A 308 -8.09 -28.78 1.05
C ALA A 308 -8.69 -30.21 1.24
N PRO A 309 -9.33 -30.52 2.41
CA PRO A 309 -9.69 -29.59 3.48
C PRO A 309 -8.57 -29.30 4.50
N ALA A 310 -7.49 -30.09 4.54
CA ALA A 310 -6.46 -29.99 5.58
C ALA A 310 -5.87 -28.56 5.72
N ALA A 311 -5.66 -27.86 4.58
CA ALA A 311 -5.16 -26.49 4.57
C ALA A 311 -6.06 -25.49 5.30
N LEU A 312 -7.37 -25.74 5.36
CA LEU A 312 -8.37 -24.77 5.83
C LEU A 312 -8.27 -24.52 7.35
N ALA A 313 -7.85 -25.53 8.11
CA ALA A 313 -7.77 -25.47 9.58
C ALA A 313 -6.79 -24.40 10.11
N ASN A 314 -5.83 -23.98 9.31
CA ASN A 314 -4.80 -22.99 9.71
C ASN A 314 -5.06 -21.58 9.16
N LEU A 315 -6.16 -21.37 8.46
CA LEU A 315 -6.49 -20.09 7.86
C LEU A 315 -7.42 -19.25 8.78
N PRO A 316 -7.39 -17.93 8.67
CA PRO A 316 -8.39 -17.09 9.33
C PRO A 316 -9.78 -17.45 8.85
N ASN A 317 -10.76 -17.46 9.75
CA ASN A 317 -12.16 -17.78 9.43
C ASN A 317 -12.67 -16.94 8.26
N PRO A 318 -13.26 -17.56 7.22
CA PRO A 318 -13.73 -16.85 6.06
C PRO A 318 -15.10 -16.21 6.29
N HIS A 319 -15.37 -15.12 5.59
CA HIS A 319 -16.69 -14.52 5.47
C HIS A 319 -17.43 -15.05 4.24
N ALA A 320 -16.67 -15.52 3.25
CA ALA A 320 -17.17 -16.13 2.05
C ALA A 320 -16.18 -17.18 1.52
N VAL A 321 -16.71 -18.25 0.93
CA VAL A 321 -15.93 -19.34 0.35
C VAL A 321 -16.43 -19.63 -1.06
N PHE A 322 -15.49 -19.72 -1.99
CA PHE A 322 -15.73 -20.27 -3.32
C PHE A 322 -14.97 -21.59 -3.47
N ILE A 323 -15.63 -22.64 -3.89
CA ILE A 323 -15.03 -23.96 -4.19
C ILE A 323 -15.05 -24.15 -5.69
N GLY A 324 -13.90 -23.88 -6.33
CA GLY A 324 -13.70 -24.02 -7.78
C GLY A 324 -13.30 -25.42 -8.21
N GLY A 325 -12.75 -26.22 -7.27
CA GLY A 325 -12.36 -27.60 -7.50
C GLY A 325 -12.20 -28.35 -6.19
N SER A 326 -12.70 -29.58 -6.12
CA SER A 326 -12.72 -30.38 -4.88
C SER A 326 -11.91 -31.67 -4.93
N SER A 327 -11.47 -32.08 -6.13
CA SER A 327 -10.76 -33.38 -6.31
C SER A 327 -11.47 -34.59 -5.66
N GLY A 328 -12.81 -34.51 -5.55
CA GLY A 328 -13.63 -35.55 -4.92
C GLY A 328 -13.95 -35.35 -3.43
N SER A 329 -13.34 -34.37 -2.75
CA SER A 329 -13.50 -34.13 -1.29
C SER A 329 -14.52 -33.03 -0.96
N LEU A 330 -15.53 -32.81 -1.81
CA LEU A 330 -16.47 -31.70 -1.63
C LEU A 330 -17.23 -31.76 -0.29
N CYS A 331 -17.67 -32.94 0.13
CA CYS A 331 -18.40 -33.10 1.40
C CYS A 331 -17.51 -32.75 2.60
N GLU A 332 -16.28 -33.25 2.61
CA GLU A 332 -15.29 -32.96 3.65
C GLU A 332 -14.93 -31.46 3.71
N MET A 333 -14.84 -30.79 2.54
CA MET A 333 -14.61 -29.36 2.48
C MET A 333 -15.80 -28.55 3.01
N LEU A 334 -17.04 -28.98 2.71
CA LEU A 334 -18.25 -28.33 3.20
C LEU A 334 -18.35 -28.48 4.74
N ASP A 335 -18.04 -29.66 5.26
CA ASP A 335 -18.00 -29.88 6.72
C ASP A 335 -16.97 -28.97 7.38
N ALA A 336 -15.74 -28.88 6.83
CA ALA A 336 -14.69 -28.01 7.36
C ALA A 336 -14.97 -26.49 7.24
N VAL A 337 -15.84 -26.07 6.34
CA VAL A 337 -16.25 -24.65 6.19
C VAL A 337 -17.39 -24.31 7.14
N TRP A 338 -18.21 -25.29 7.56
CA TRP A 338 -19.39 -25.09 8.41
C TRP A 338 -19.10 -25.16 9.90
N GLU A 339 -17.98 -25.78 10.29
CA GLU A 339 -17.43 -25.78 11.66
C GLU A 339 -16.75 -24.44 12.01
#